data_a9eab699dea7d6a4aa0670495e124e05
#
_entry.id   a9eab699dea7d6a4aa0670495e124e05
#
_cell.length_a   1.000
_cell.length_b   1.000
_cell.length_c   1.000
_cell.angle_alpha   90.00
_cell.angle_beta   90.00
_cell.angle_gamma   90.00
#
_symmetry.space_group_name_H-M   'P 1'
#
loop_
_entity.id
_entity.type
_entity.pdbx_description
1 polymer ?
#
loop_
_entity_poly.entity_id
_entity_poly.type
_entity_poly.pdbx_seq_one_letter_code
_entity_poly.pdbx_strand_id
1 'polypeptide(L)'
;IKIGQQATTLSGGEAQIIKLAKELSKRSTGRTLYILDEPTTGLHSHDIKKLLEILQTFVGLGNTVIVIEHNLDVIKTADWIVDMGPEGGINGGEIIAEGNPEKISLSKNSYTGGFLKEMLKKNYTKIA
;
A
#
# COMPACT_ATOMS: atom_id res chain seq x y z
N ILE A 1 4.17 -7.53 36.29
CA ILE A 1 4.42 -6.51 35.65
C ILE A 1 3.54 -6.11 34.49
N LYS A 2 2.78 -5.11 34.78
CA LYS A 2 1.72 -4.68 33.87
C LYS A 2 2.22 -4.13 32.53
N ILE A 3 3.38 -3.49 32.55
CA ILE A 3 3.98 -2.95 31.31
C ILE A 3 4.31 -4.07 30.34
N GLY A 4 4.87 -5.16 30.82
CA GLY A 4 5.14 -6.33 30.00
C GLY A 4 3.88 -6.97 29.45
N GLN A 5 2.81 -7.00 30.24
CA GLN A 5 1.52 -7.52 29.79
C GLN A 5 0.89 -6.66 28.70
N GLN A 6 1.00 -5.33 28.81
CA GLN A 6 0.52 -4.43 27.77
C GLN A 6 1.27 -4.62 26.45
N ALA A 7 2.58 -4.81 26.52
CA ALA A 7 3.39 -5.07 25.35
C ALA A 7 3.00 -6.39 24.67
N THR A 8 2.54 -7.38 25.45
CA THR A 8 2.13 -8.67 24.91
C THR A 8 0.68 -8.68 24.38
N THR A 9 -0.14 -7.67 24.69
CA THR A 9 -1.52 -7.59 24.19
C THR A 9 -1.59 -7.01 22.78
N LEU A 10 -0.56 -6.29 22.34
CA LEU A 10 -0.48 -5.75 20.99
C LEU A 10 0.44 -6.62 20.14
N SER A 11 0.00 -6.94 18.93
CA SER A 11 0.91 -7.54 17.95
C SER A 11 2.02 -6.56 17.60
N GLY A 12 3.18 -7.06 17.18
CA GLY A 12 4.27 -6.21 16.71
C GLY A 12 3.85 -5.31 15.56
N GLY A 13 3.02 -5.84 14.65
CA GLY A 13 2.48 -5.09 13.53
C GLY A 13 1.53 -3.98 13.97
N GLU A 14 0.67 -4.27 14.92
CA GLU A 14 -0.27 -3.28 15.44
C GLU A 14 0.45 -2.11 16.11
N ALA A 15 1.47 -2.38 16.91
CA ALA A 15 2.29 -1.35 17.53
C ALA A 15 3.01 -0.48 16.49
N GLN A 16 3.51 -1.10 15.43
CA GLN A 16 4.17 -0.42 14.32
C GLN A 16 3.21 0.52 13.60
N ILE A 17 1.98 0.09 13.37
CA ILE A 17 0.94 0.88 12.70
C ILE A 17 0.54 2.08 13.56
N ILE A 18 0.37 1.91 14.85
CA ILE A 18 0.05 2.99 15.78
C ILE A 18 1.15 4.05 15.77
N LYS A 19 2.40 3.61 15.80
CA LYS A 19 3.56 4.50 15.74
C LYS A 19 3.58 5.29 14.44
N LEU A 20 3.34 4.62 13.32
CA LEU A 20 3.28 5.27 12.01
C LEU A 20 2.15 6.29 11.97
N ALA A 21 0.96 5.95 12.44
CA ALA A 21 -0.19 6.85 12.47
C ALA A 21 0.11 8.12 13.25
N LYS A 22 0.79 7.99 14.38
CA LYS A 22 1.20 9.15 15.19
C LYS A 22 2.18 10.06 14.44
N GLU A 23 3.16 9.47 13.76
CA GLU A 23 4.14 10.24 12.98
C GLU A 23 3.47 10.97 11.81
N LEU A 24 2.59 10.31 11.09
CA LEU A 24 1.86 10.93 9.98
C LEU A 24 0.96 12.07 10.48
N SER A 25 0.31 11.86 11.61
CA SER A 25 -0.58 12.84 12.22
C SER A 25 0.14 14.14 12.58
N LYS A 26 1.35 14.04 13.11
CA LYS A 26 2.16 15.20 13.48
C LYS A 26 2.51 16.09 12.29
N ARG A 27 2.58 15.51 11.10
CA ARG A 27 3.03 16.19 9.88
C ARG A 27 1.89 16.57 8.96
N SER A 28 0.67 16.16 9.27
CA SER A 28 -0.49 16.38 8.40
C SER A 28 -0.92 17.85 8.42
N THR A 29 -0.91 18.46 7.25
CA THR A 29 -1.38 19.85 7.05
C THR A 29 -2.58 19.90 6.12
N GLY A 30 -3.02 18.75 5.59
CA GLY A 30 -4.00 18.69 4.51
C GLY A 30 -3.38 18.92 3.13
N ARG A 31 -2.05 19.13 3.06
CA ARG A 31 -1.29 19.29 1.83
C ARG A 31 0.05 18.57 1.90
N THR A 32 0.20 17.68 2.86
CA THR A 32 1.46 16.97 3.08
C THR A 32 1.63 15.87 2.05
N LEU A 33 2.84 15.73 1.53
CA LEU A 33 3.22 14.59 0.71
C LEU A 33 3.97 13.60 1.60
N TYR A 34 3.42 12.40 1.71
CA TYR A 34 4.06 11.30 2.41
C TYR A 34 4.62 10.31 1.40
N ILE A 35 5.86 9.89 1.61
CA ILE A 35 6.49 8.83 0.81
C ILE A 35 6.84 7.70 1.77
N LEU A 36 6.23 6.55 1.56
CA LEU A 36 6.42 5.37 2.42
C LEU A 36 7.06 4.25 1.61
N ASP A 37 8.19 3.76 2.09
CA ASP A 37 8.95 2.71 1.42
C ASP A 37 8.65 1.36 2.08
N GLU A 38 7.95 0.50 1.36
CA GLU A 38 7.56 -0.84 1.78
C GLU A 38 6.97 -0.89 3.19
N PRO A 39 5.91 -0.10 3.47
CA PRO A 39 5.36 -0.01 4.81
C PRO A 39 4.72 -1.30 5.32
N THR A 40 4.50 -2.28 4.45
CA THR A 40 3.91 -3.58 4.83
C THR A 40 4.92 -4.60 5.31
N THR A 41 6.22 -4.30 5.27
CA THR A 41 7.27 -5.23 5.71
C THR A 41 7.04 -5.69 7.14
N GLY A 42 6.97 -7.00 7.35
CA GLY A 42 6.75 -7.59 8.67
C GLY A 42 5.30 -7.58 9.16
N LEU A 43 4.36 -7.09 8.36
CA LEU A 43 2.96 -7.04 8.72
C LEU A 43 2.20 -8.29 8.23
N HIS A 44 1.25 -8.76 9.03
CA HIS A 44 0.27 -9.76 8.62
C HIS A 44 -0.87 -9.10 7.83
N SER A 45 -1.63 -9.90 7.07
CA SER A 45 -2.71 -9.37 6.21
C SER A 45 -3.74 -8.53 6.96
N HIS A 46 -4.05 -8.89 8.18
CA HIS A 46 -4.97 -8.13 9.04
C HIS A 46 -4.39 -6.76 9.42
N ASP A 47 -3.08 -6.68 9.66
CA ASP A 47 -2.40 -5.42 9.93
C ASP A 47 -2.32 -4.54 8.68
N ILE A 48 -2.14 -5.14 7.51
CA ILE A 48 -2.12 -4.43 6.23
C ILE A 48 -3.45 -3.72 5.99
N LYS A 49 -4.56 -4.37 6.31
CA LYS A 49 -5.88 -3.78 6.20
C LYS A 49 -6.01 -2.52 7.06
N LYS A 50 -5.53 -2.58 8.30
CA LYS A 50 -5.53 -1.41 9.21
C LYS A 50 -4.64 -0.29 8.68
N LEU A 51 -3.46 -0.64 8.15
CA LEU A 51 -2.56 0.33 7.54
C LEU A 51 -3.25 1.07 6.40
N LEU A 52 -3.90 0.34 5.51
CA LEU A 52 -4.61 0.93 4.37
C LEU A 52 -5.74 1.86 4.80
N GLU A 53 -6.49 1.50 5.84
CA GLU A 53 -7.53 2.36 6.39
C GLU A 53 -6.95 3.69 6.89
N ILE A 54 -5.81 3.64 7.56
CA ILE A 54 -5.12 4.82 8.07
C ILE A 54 -4.63 5.69 6.91
N LEU A 55 -3.99 5.10 5.90
CA LEU A 55 -3.51 5.85 4.74
C LEU A 55 -4.66 6.51 3.98
N GLN A 56 -5.77 5.83 3.81
CA GLN A 56 -6.96 6.40 3.18
C GLN A 56 -7.53 7.56 3.99
N THR A 57 -7.48 7.49 5.30
CA THR A 57 -7.90 8.59 6.17
C THR A 57 -7.06 9.85 5.90
N PHE A 58 -5.73 9.71 5.82
CA PHE A 58 -4.84 10.85 5.54
C PHE A 58 -5.04 11.40 4.13
N VAL A 59 -5.27 10.56 3.16
CA VAL A 59 -5.63 10.99 1.79
C VAL A 59 -6.95 11.77 1.80
N GLY A 60 -7.93 11.30 2.56
CA GLY A 60 -9.21 11.97 2.70
C GLY A 60 -9.11 13.37 3.33
N LEU A 61 -8.07 13.62 4.11
CA LEU A 61 -7.79 14.94 4.69
C LEU A 61 -7.15 15.92 3.68
N GLY A 62 -6.85 15.47 2.46
CA GLY A 62 -6.25 16.29 1.41
C GLY A 62 -4.78 16.02 1.16
N ASN A 63 -4.16 15.16 1.95
CA ASN A 63 -2.75 14.80 1.78
C ASN A 63 -2.56 13.85 0.60
N THR A 64 -1.35 13.77 0.09
CA THR A 64 -0.96 12.82 -0.95
C THR A 64 -0.05 11.76 -0.34
N VAL A 65 -0.33 10.50 -0.61
CA VAL A 65 0.47 9.38 -0.11
C VAL A 65 1.01 8.59 -1.29
N ILE A 66 2.33 8.49 -1.36
CA ILE A 66 3.04 7.65 -2.34
C ILE A 66 3.61 6.46 -1.56
N VAL A 67 3.31 5.26 -2.04
CA VAL A 67 3.75 4.02 -1.40
C VAL A 67 4.57 3.23 -2.40
N ILE A 68 5.79 2.87 -2.00
CA ILE A 68 6.64 1.98 -2.79
C ILE A 68 6.36 0.58 -2.26
N GLU A 69 5.79 -0.29 -3.10
CA GLU A 69 5.26 -1.57 -2.63
C GLU A 69 5.34 -2.67 -3.68
N HIS A 70 5.42 -3.90 -3.20
CA HIS A 70 5.30 -5.12 -3.99
C HIS A 70 4.05 -5.93 -3.58
N ASN A 71 3.40 -5.55 -2.49
CA ASN A 71 2.24 -6.25 -1.96
C ASN A 71 1.01 -5.91 -2.80
N LEU A 72 0.42 -6.92 -3.44
CA LEU A 72 -0.73 -6.73 -4.32
C LEU A 72 -1.98 -6.26 -3.59
N ASP A 73 -2.13 -6.61 -2.32
CA ASP A 73 -3.27 -6.15 -1.52
C ASP A 73 -3.24 -4.64 -1.32
N VAL A 74 -2.04 -4.06 -1.26
CA VAL A 74 -1.86 -2.60 -1.22
C VAL A 74 -2.06 -2.00 -2.61
N ILE A 75 -1.40 -2.57 -3.60
CA ILE A 75 -1.41 -2.06 -4.98
C ILE A 75 -2.83 -1.97 -5.54
N LYS A 76 -3.65 -2.98 -5.29
CA LYS A 76 -5.04 -3.00 -5.79
C LYS A 76 -5.92 -1.89 -5.22
N THR A 77 -5.54 -1.30 -4.08
CA THR A 77 -6.30 -0.22 -3.43
C THR A 77 -5.86 1.17 -3.86
N ALA A 78 -4.79 1.27 -4.63
CA ALA A 78 -4.25 2.55 -5.06
C ALA A 78 -5.21 3.26 -6.03
N ASP A 79 -5.24 4.58 -5.96
CA ASP A 79 -5.96 5.40 -6.94
C ASP A 79 -5.19 5.45 -8.26
N TRP A 80 -3.87 5.43 -8.17
CA TRP A 80 -2.97 5.49 -9.31
C TRP A 80 -1.74 4.65 -9.06
N ILE A 81 -1.35 3.86 -10.05
CA ILE A 81 -0.17 3.00 -10.00
C ILE A 81 0.82 3.45 -11.06
N VAL A 82 2.09 3.54 -10.67
CA VAL A 82 3.20 3.72 -11.60
C VAL A 82 4.03 2.44 -11.54
N ASP A 83 4.00 1.67 -12.60
CA ASP A 83 4.75 0.42 -12.71
C ASP A 83 6.08 0.68 -13.39
N MET A 84 7.15 0.46 -12.65
CA MET A 84 8.52 0.67 -13.10
C MET A 84 9.17 -0.68 -13.33
N GLY A 85 9.96 -0.77 -14.35
CA GLY A 85 10.65 -2.03 -14.53
C GLY A 85 11.25 -2.18 -15.90
N PRO A 86 11.41 -3.41 -16.40
CA PRO A 86 11.13 -4.69 -15.71
C PRO A 86 12.17 -5.05 -14.68
N GLU A 87 13.38 -4.46 -14.76
CA GLU A 87 14.50 -4.78 -13.88
C GLU A 87 15.03 -3.53 -13.20
N GLY A 88 15.64 -3.70 -12.03
CA GLY A 88 16.37 -2.63 -11.39
C GLY A 88 17.70 -2.35 -12.11
N GLY A 89 18.34 -1.22 -11.80
CA GLY A 89 19.64 -0.86 -12.33
C GLY A 89 19.58 -0.19 -13.70
N ILE A 90 20.60 -0.44 -14.54
CA ILE A 90 20.80 0.27 -15.81
C ILE A 90 19.64 0.04 -16.80
N ASN A 91 19.08 -1.15 -16.80
CA ASN A 91 18.01 -1.53 -17.71
C ASN A 91 16.62 -1.39 -17.09
N GLY A 92 16.56 -0.90 -15.84
CA GLY A 92 15.31 -0.66 -15.13
C GLY A 92 15.05 0.81 -14.95
N GLY A 93 14.00 1.12 -14.21
CA GLY A 93 13.66 2.49 -13.87
C GLY A 93 12.84 3.23 -14.91
N GLU A 94 12.42 2.55 -15.96
CA GLU A 94 11.50 3.12 -16.93
C GLU A 94 10.06 2.84 -16.51
N ILE A 95 9.16 3.78 -16.78
CA ILE A 95 7.73 3.57 -16.55
C ILE A 95 7.21 2.65 -17.66
N ILE A 96 6.78 1.46 -17.26
CA ILE A 96 6.21 0.47 -18.20
C ILE A 96 4.73 0.75 -18.42
N ALA A 97 4.03 1.14 -17.36
CA ALA A 97 2.60 1.40 -17.38
C ALA A 97 2.23 2.30 -16.21
N GLU A 98 1.19 3.09 -16.37
CA GLU A 98 0.65 3.88 -15.28
C GLU A 98 -0.87 4.03 -15.43
N GLY A 99 -1.56 4.18 -14.31
CA GLY A 99 -2.99 4.35 -14.31
C GLY A 99 -3.62 3.74 -13.06
N ASN A 100 -4.95 3.68 -13.05
CA ASN A 100 -5.67 3.00 -11.97
C ASN A 100 -5.44 1.47 -12.06
N PRO A 101 -5.80 0.69 -11.01
CA PRO A 101 -5.56 -0.75 -11.02
C PRO A 101 -6.17 -1.48 -12.23
N GLU A 102 -7.35 -1.09 -12.67
CA GLU A 102 -8.02 -1.70 -13.81
C GLU A 102 -7.21 -1.49 -15.10
N LYS A 103 -6.71 -0.28 -15.32
CA LYS A 103 -5.88 0.04 -16.49
C LYS A 103 -4.57 -0.74 -16.47
N ILE A 104 -3.92 -0.83 -15.31
CA ILE A 104 -2.69 -1.61 -15.16
C ILE A 104 -2.94 -3.08 -15.44
N SER A 105 -4.07 -3.63 -15.01
CA SER A 105 -4.42 -5.03 -15.23
C SER A 105 -4.52 -5.39 -16.70
N LEU A 106 -4.77 -4.42 -17.56
CA LEU A 106 -4.88 -4.61 -19.01
C LEU A 106 -3.54 -4.44 -19.74
N SER A 107 -2.50 -4.00 -19.05
CA SER A 107 -1.19 -3.79 -19.65
C SER A 107 -0.47 -5.10 -19.91
N LYS A 108 -0.10 -5.33 -21.16
CA LYS A 108 0.60 -6.57 -21.59
C LYS A 108 2.06 -6.61 -21.11
N ASN A 109 2.64 -5.46 -20.84
CA ASN A 109 4.05 -5.35 -20.46
C ASN A 109 4.27 -5.31 -18.94
N SER A 110 3.20 -5.33 -18.16
CA SER A 110 3.26 -5.22 -16.71
C SER A 110 3.08 -6.59 -16.05
N TYR A 111 4.09 -7.06 -15.33
CA TYR A 111 3.96 -8.26 -14.49
C TYR A 111 2.94 -8.03 -13.37
N THR A 112 2.98 -6.85 -12.75
CA THR A 112 2.01 -6.44 -11.74
C THR A 112 0.59 -6.46 -12.32
N GLY A 113 0.42 -5.99 -13.56
CA GLY A 113 -0.85 -6.02 -14.26
C GLY A 113 -1.42 -7.43 -14.41
N GLY A 114 -0.58 -8.41 -14.74
CA GLY A 114 -0.98 -9.80 -14.85
C GLY A 114 -1.54 -10.35 -13.54
N PHE A 115 -0.89 -10.08 -12.42
CA PHE A 115 -1.35 -10.49 -11.09
C PHE A 115 -2.62 -9.74 -10.67
N LEU A 116 -2.71 -8.44 -10.94
CA LEU A 116 -3.90 -7.65 -10.66
C LEU A 116 -5.12 -8.13 -11.43
N LYS A 117 -4.95 -8.53 -12.68
CA LYS A 117 -6.02 -9.06 -13.50
C LYS A 117 -6.68 -10.27 -12.84
N GLU A 118 -5.89 -11.19 -12.33
CA GLU A 118 -6.39 -12.36 -11.61
C GLU A 118 -7.12 -11.97 -10.33
N MET A 119 -6.57 -11.05 -9.58
CA MET A 119 -7.13 -10.57 -8.32
C MET A 119 -8.48 -9.88 -8.53
N LEU A 120 -8.57 -8.98 -9.50
CA LEU A 120 -9.80 -8.26 -9.82
C LEU A 120 -10.87 -9.22 -10.33
N LYS A 121 -10.50 -10.20 -11.14
CA LYS A 121 -11.40 -11.24 -11.63
C LYS A 121 -12.04 -12.03 -10.48
N LYS A 122 -11.26 -12.41 -9.48
CA LYS A 122 -11.75 -13.12 -8.29
C LYS A 122 -12.76 -12.28 -7.52
N ASN A 123 -12.52 -10.98 -7.38
CA ASN A 123 -13.42 -10.08 -6.69
C ASN A 123 -14.77 -9.95 -7.40
N TYR A 124 -14.75 -9.82 -8.72
CA TYR A 124 -15.98 -9.77 -9.51
C TYR A 124 -16.77 -11.07 -9.42
N THR A 125 -16.09 -12.20 -9.43
CA THR A 125 -16.75 -13.51 -9.31
C THR A 125 -17.44 -13.67 -7.95
N LYS A 126 -16.88 -13.11 -6.89
CA LYS A 126 -17.49 -13.15 -5.56
C LYS A 126 -18.75 -12.30 -5.46
N ILE A 127 -18.83 -11.24 -6.23
CA ILE A 127 -19.98 -10.33 -6.23
C ILE A 127 -21.12 -10.90 -7.08
N ALA A 128 -20.77 -11.60 -8.10
CA ALA A 128 -21.74 -12.26 -8.97
C ALA A 128 -22.30 -13.55 -8.35
#